data_dc052d2ff63c926ef904065068655daf
#
_entry.id   dc052d2ff63c926ef904065068655daf
#
_cell.length_a   1.000
_cell.length_b   1.000
_cell.length_c   1.000
_cell.angle_alpha   90.00
_cell.angle_beta   90.00
_cell.angle_gamma   90.00
#
_symmetry.space_group_name_H-M   'P 1'
#
loop_
_entity.id
_entity.type
_entity.pdbx_description
1 polymer ?
#
loop_
_entity_poly.entity_id
_entity_poly.type
_entity_poly.pdbx_seq_one_letter_code
_entity_poly.pdbx_strand_id
1 'polypeptide(L)'
;VVIPDAGNIGSASDTDAIAIASNGVVTFSQAPVFPDGSIAVADLDIDGATDINAALVDADLFIVDDGAGGTNRKVAASRLVTYIDANSSAASVGKAIAMAIVFG
;
A
#
# COMPACT_ATOMS: atom_id res chain seq x y z
N VAL A 1 33.46 6.18 -3.31
CA VAL A 1 33.51 7.45 -2.58
C VAL A 1 33.03 7.24 -1.15
N VAL A 2 33.80 7.73 -0.20
CA VAL A 2 33.41 7.76 1.20
C VAL A 2 33.28 9.22 1.60
N ILE A 3 32.10 9.63 2.10
CA ILE A 3 31.86 10.98 2.61
C ILE A 3 32.02 10.99 4.13
N PRO A 4 32.31 12.15 4.76
CA PRO A 4 32.37 12.24 6.22
C PRO A 4 31.07 11.79 6.89
N ASP A 5 31.16 11.36 8.15
CA ASP A 5 29.98 11.06 8.94
C ASP A 5 29.02 12.25 8.93
N ALA A 6 27.72 11.96 8.83
CA ALA A 6 26.66 12.95 8.68
C ALA A 6 26.84 13.88 7.46
N GLY A 7 27.51 13.38 6.42
CA GLY A 7 27.73 14.13 5.17
C GLY A 7 26.52 14.10 4.25
N ASN A 8 26.51 15.05 3.31
CA ASN A 8 25.41 15.23 2.36
C ASN A 8 25.91 15.15 0.92
N ILE A 9 25.01 14.75 0.01
CA ILE A 9 25.16 14.83 -1.44
C ILE A 9 23.99 15.63 -1.96
N GLY A 10 24.23 16.66 -2.75
CA GLY A 10 23.17 17.51 -3.23
C GLY A 10 23.47 18.21 -4.53
N SER A 11 22.50 19.00 -4.97
CA SER A 11 22.62 19.94 -6.07
C SER A 11 22.89 21.35 -5.53
N ALA A 12 23.13 22.30 -6.43
CA ALA A 12 23.36 23.71 -6.02
C ALA A 12 22.12 24.31 -5.31
N SER A 13 20.91 23.84 -5.64
CA SER A 13 19.66 24.36 -5.08
C SER A 13 19.12 23.52 -3.91
N ASP A 14 19.65 22.30 -3.72
CA ASP A 14 19.26 21.39 -2.64
C ASP A 14 20.53 20.64 -2.20
N THR A 15 21.26 21.23 -1.27
CA THR A 15 22.58 20.75 -0.89
C THR A 15 22.57 19.50 -0.02
N ASP A 16 21.43 19.13 0.52
CA ASP A 16 21.20 17.94 1.35
C ASP A 16 20.18 16.98 0.75
N ALA A 17 20.09 16.94 -0.59
CA ALA A 17 19.17 16.04 -1.30
C ALA A 17 19.29 14.59 -0.82
N ILE A 18 20.51 14.16 -0.48
CA ILE A 18 20.79 12.87 0.15
C ILE A 18 21.66 13.13 1.38
N ALA A 19 21.18 12.75 2.55
CA ALA A 19 21.94 12.81 3.80
C ALA A 19 22.27 11.38 4.25
N ILE A 20 23.54 11.15 4.64
CA ILE A 20 24.00 9.85 5.13
C ILE A 20 24.47 10.02 6.57
N ALA A 21 23.71 9.43 7.50
CA ALA A 21 24.04 9.44 8.91
C ALA A 21 25.29 8.58 9.20
N SER A 22 25.93 8.78 10.36
CA SER A 22 27.12 8.03 10.77
C SER A 22 26.86 6.51 10.87
N ASN A 23 25.60 6.09 11.10
CA ASN A 23 25.20 4.68 11.14
C ASN A 23 24.81 4.11 9.75
N GLY A 24 24.95 4.90 8.67
CA GLY A 24 24.63 4.48 7.31
C GLY A 24 23.17 4.69 6.89
N VAL A 25 22.31 5.25 7.73
CA VAL A 25 20.93 5.58 7.33
C VAL A 25 20.96 6.68 6.28
N VAL A 26 20.27 6.47 5.17
CA VAL A 26 20.16 7.40 4.05
C VAL A 26 18.79 8.09 4.11
N THR A 27 18.80 9.42 4.09
CA THR A 27 17.58 10.24 4.07
C THR A 27 17.56 11.08 2.81
N PHE A 28 16.42 11.15 2.13
CA PHE A 28 16.19 12.03 0.98
C PHE A 28 15.39 13.26 1.43
N SER A 29 15.80 14.46 1.01
CA SER A 29 15.07 15.71 1.32
C SER A 29 13.73 15.77 0.56
N GLN A 30 13.67 15.13 -0.62
CA GLN A 30 12.48 15.01 -1.44
C GLN A 30 12.17 13.55 -1.71
N ALA A 31 10.92 13.23 -2.05
CA ALA A 31 10.55 11.87 -2.42
C ALA A 31 11.35 11.41 -3.65
N PRO A 32 12.10 10.30 -3.56
CA PRO A 32 12.83 9.78 -4.72
C PRO A 32 11.83 9.26 -5.77
N VAL A 33 12.19 9.38 -7.04
CA VAL A 33 11.41 8.84 -8.16
C VAL A 33 12.02 7.52 -8.60
N PHE A 34 11.23 6.46 -8.55
CA PHE A 34 11.64 5.14 -9.01
C PHE A 34 10.92 4.83 -10.33
N PRO A 35 11.64 4.33 -11.36
CA PRO A 35 10.97 3.84 -12.57
C PRO A 35 10.00 2.70 -12.26
N ASP A 36 8.96 2.56 -13.08
CA ASP A 36 8.01 1.46 -12.94
C ASP A 36 8.74 0.10 -12.95
N GLY A 37 8.38 -0.78 -12.04
CA GLY A 37 8.99 -2.09 -11.92
C GLY A 37 10.37 -2.13 -11.24
N SER A 38 10.88 -1.00 -10.76
CA SER A 38 12.20 -0.95 -10.12
C SER A 38 12.22 -1.42 -8.66
N ILE A 39 11.06 -1.51 -8.01
CA ILE A 39 10.91 -2.02 -6.63
C ILE A 39 10.04 -3.26 -6.69
N ALA A 40 10.60 -4.41 -6.31
CA ALA A 40 9.83 -5.64 -6.20
C ALA A 40 8.96 -5.62 -4.94
N VAL A 41 7.78 -6.22 -4.99
CA VAL A 41 6.90 -6.35 -3.82
C VAL A 41 7.62 -7.10 -2.70
N ALA A 42 8.45 -8.08 -3.05
CA ALA A 42 9.23 -8.87 -2.08
C ALA A 42 10.23 -8.02 -1.26
N ASP A 43 10.59 -6.83 -1.74
CA ASP A 43 11.50 -5.93 -1.04
C ASP A 43 10.81 -5.08 0.04
N LEU A 44 9.48 -5.16 0.14
CA LEU A 44 8.71 -4.47 1.15
C LEU A 44 8.59 -5.34 2.42
N ASP A 45 9.04 -4.80 3.54
CA ASP A 45 8.92 -5.48 4.85
C ASP A 45 7.53 -5.25 5.44
N ILE A 46 6.55 -6.01 4.96
CA ILE A 46 5.15 -5.90 5.42
C ILE A 46 5.03 -6.42 6.86
N ASP A 47 5.71 -7.51 7.16
CA ASP A 47 5.69 -8.14 8.50
C ASP A 47 6.27 -7.21 9.58
N GLY A 48 7.28 -6.41 9.22
CA GLY A 48 7.88 -5.41 10.11
C GLY A 48 7.08 -4.13 10.28
N ALA A 49 5.97 -3.96 9.56
CA ALA A 49 5.11 -2.78 9.70
C ALA A 49 4.33 -2.81 11.02
N THR A 50 3.93 -1.62 11.49
CA THR A 50 3.08 -1.51 12.67
C THR A 50 1.67 -1.99 12.32
N ASP A 51 1.10 -2.85 13.19
CA ASP A 51 -0.27 -3.31 13.04
C ASP A 51 -1.26 -2.15 13.13
N ILE A 52 -2.32 -2.20 12.33
CA ILE A 52 -3.39 -1.20 12.35
C ILE A 52 -4.07 -1.11 13.73
N ASN A 53 -4.09 -2.22 14.48
CA ASN A 53 -4.67 -2.34 15.83
C ASN A 53 -6.10 -1.80 15.94
N ALA A 54 -6.88 -1.94 14.87
CA ALA A 54 -8.27 -1.53 14.77
C ALA A 54 -8.97 -2.36 13.71
N ALA A 55 -10.30 -2.39 13.73
CA ALA A 55 -11.08 -2.97 12.63
C ALA A 55 -10.90 -2.15 11.36
N LEU A 56 -10.94 -2.82 10.19
CA LEU A 56 -10.97 -2.13 8.91
C LEU A 56 -12.24 -1.27 8.81
N VAL A 57 -12.09 -0.12 8.18
CA VAL A 57 -13.21 0.77 7.82
C VAL A 57 -13.25 0.96 6.30
N ASP A 58 -14.37 1.45 5.78
CA ASP A 58 -14.60 1.58 4.34
C ASP A 58 -13.54 2.41 3.62
N ALA A 59 -12.96 3.38 4.29
CA ALA A 59 -11.95 4.28 3.72
C ALA A 59 -10.52 3.72 3.75
N ASP A 60 -10.28 2.61 4.42
CA ASP A 60 -8.96 1.97 4.43
C ASP A 60 -8.55 1.54 3.03
N LEU A 61 -7.25 1.68 2.72
CA LEU A 61 -6.75 1.50 1.36
C LEU A 61 -5.86 0.27 1.24
N PHE A 62 -5.99 -0.41 0.12
CA PHE A 62 -5.13 -1.50 -0.32
C PHE A 62 -4.48 -1.13 -1.65
N ILE A 63 -3.36 -1.77 -1.97
CA ILE A 63 -2.69 -1.64 -3.26
C ILE A 63 -3.10 -2.81 -4.13
N VAL A 64 -3.51 -2.55 -5.38
CA VAL A 64 -3.82 -3.58 -6.37
C VAL A 64 -3.03 -3.32 -7.65
N ASP A 65 -2.68 -4.38 -8.35
CA ASP A 65 -2.24 -4.32 -9.75
C ASP A 65 -3.49 -4.35 -10.63
N ASP A 66 -3.77 -3.23 -11.30
CA ASP A 66 -5.00 -3.03 -12.06
C ASP A 66 -4.90 -3.70 -13.45
N GLY A 67 -5.16 -5.00 -13.46
CA GLY A 67 -5.18 -5.80 -14.68
C GLY A 67 -3.80 -6.27 -15.16
N ALA A 68 -3.79 -7.14 -16.14
CA ALA A 68 -2.56 -7.69 -16.72
C ALA A 68 -1.75 -6.58 -17.42
N GLY A 69 -0.52 -6.34 -16.96
CA GLY A 69 0.31 -5.24 -17.42
C GLY A 69 -0.19 -3.87 -16.94
N GLY A 70 -1.07 -3.85 -15.95
CA GLY A 70 -1.68 -2.64 -15.41
C GLY A 70 -0.76 -1.87 -14.49
N THR A 71 -1.28 -0.75 -14.02
CA THR A 71 -0.62 0.15 -13.08
C THR A 71 -1.08 -0.17 -11.67
N ASN A 72 -0.18 -0.10 -10.70
CA ASN A 72 -0.57 -0.22 -9.29
C ASN A 72 -1.48 0.94 -8.90
N ARG A 73 -2.59 0.61 -8.27
CA ARG A 73 -3.59 1.59 -7.83
C ARG A 73 -3.99 1.34 -6.40
N LYS A 74 -4.50 2.37 -5.75
CA LYS A 74 -5.16 2.22 -4.45
C LYS A 74 -6.61 1.76 -4.65
N VAL A 75 -7.09 0.94 -3.73
CA VAL A 75 -8.50 0.54 -3.67
C VAL A 75 -8.98 0.66 -2.23
N ALA A 76 -10.16 1.26 -2.04
CA ALA A 76 -10.78 1.33 -0.72
C ALA A 76 -11.41 -0.03 -0.34
N ALA A 77 -11.41 -0.34 0.94
CA ALA A 77 -12.01 -1.57 1.47
C ALA A 77 -13.48 -1.73 1.03
N SER A 78 -14.23 -0.63 0.95
CA SER A 78 -15.63 -0.64 0.47
C SER A 78 -15.78 -1.20 -0.95
N ARG A 79 -14.80 -0.98 -1.83
CA ARG A 79 -14.83 -1.53 -3.19
C ARG A 79 -14.57 -3.04 -3.20
N LEU A 80 -13.73 -3.52 -2.29
CA LEU A 80 -13.48 -4.95 -2.12
C LEU A 80 -14.76 -5.67 -1.64
N VAL A 81 -15.47 -5.09 -0.68
CA VAL A 81 -16.76 -5.62 -0.21
C VAL A 81 -17.77 -5.69 -1.36
N THR A 82 -17.89 -4.64 -2.17
CA THR A 82 -18.78 -4.63 -3.34
C THR A 82 -18.45 -5.75 -4.32
N TYR A 83 -17.16 -5.97 -4.59
CA TYR A 83 -16.73 -7.07 -5.46
C TYR A 83 -17.06 -8.43 -4.87
N ILE A 84 -16.83 -8.64 -3.58
CA ILE A 84 -17.12 -9.90 -2.89
C ILE A 84 -18.62 -10.17 -2.93
N ASP A 85 -19.46 -9.19 -2.62
CA ASP A 85 -20.92 -9.32 -2.65
C ASP A 85 -21.42 -9.67 -4.06
N ALA A 86 -20.86 -9.06 -5.09
CA ALA A 86 -21.25 -9.30 -6.49
C ALA A 86 -20.82 -10.68 -6.99
N ASN A 87 -19.76 -11.27 -6.45
CA ASN A 87 -19.16 -12.52 -6.92
C ASN A 87 -19.32 -13.69 -5.93
N SER A 88 -19.91 -13.44 -4.76
CA SER A 88 -20.16 -14.49 -3.76
C SER A 88 -21.39 -15.29 -4.14
N SER A 89 -21.33 -16.60 -3.96
CA SER A 89 -22.51 -17.48 -4.06
C SER A 89 -23.35 -17.50 -2.78
N ALA A 90 -22.84 -16.89 -1.69
CA ALA A 90 -23.59 -16.80 -0.44
C ALA A 90 -24.72 -15.76 -0.57
N ALA A 91 -25.91 -16.10 -0.06
CA ALA A 91 -27.01 -15.16 -0.02
C ALA A 91 -26.74 -14.06 1.01
N SER A 92 -27.16 -12.81 0.71
CA SER A 92 -27.19 -11.76 1.71
C SER A 92 -28.17 -12.14 2.85
N VAL A 93 -28.02 -11.50 4.02
CA VAL A 93 -28.91 -11.75 5.15
C VAL A 93 -30.36 -11.50 4.76
N GLY A 94 -30.67 -10.46 4.00
CA GLY A 94 -32.03 -10.20 3.51
C GLY A 94 -32.56 -11.29 2.62
N LYS A 95 -31.77 -11.81 1.69
CA LYS A 95 -32.15 -12.93 0.84
C LYS A 95 -32.33 -14.21 1.65
N ALA A 96 -31.46 -14.49 2.60
CA ALA A 96 -31.55 -15.66 3.45
C ALA A 96 -32.86 -15.65 4.29
N ILE A 97 -33.22 -14.49 4.85
CA ILE A 97 -34.50 -14.32 5.59
C ILE A 97 -35.69 -14.49 4.66
N ALA A 98 -35.68 -13.88 3.47
CA ALA A 98 -36.74 -13.99 2.50
C ALA A 98 -36.96 -15.46 2.06
N MET A 99 -35.90 -16.18 1.79
CA MET A 99 -35.95 -17.61 1.43
C MET A 99 -36.46 -18.45 2.59
N ALA A 100 -36.06 -18.18 3.82
CA ALA A 100 -36.58 -18.89 5.01
C ALA A 100 -38.08 -18.66 5.20
N ILE A 101 -38.58 -17.45 4.95
CA ILE A 101 -40.03 -17.15 5.03
C ILE A 101 -40.80 -17.89 3.94
N VAL A 102 -40.25 -17.97 2.71
CA VAL A 102 -40.93 -18.64 1.59
C VAL A 102 -40.91 -20.16 1.71
N PHE A 103 -39.81 -20.75 2.17
CA PHE A 103 -39.58 -22.20 2.15
C PHE A 103 -39.54 -22.84 3.53
N GLY A 104 -39.52 -22.04 4.55
CA GLY A 104 -39.38 -22.49 5.91
C GLY A 104 -40.61 -22.32 6.74
#